data_38abb2f0b5158c731fad1ca779db6ce0
#
_entry.id   38abb2f0b5158c731fad1ca779db6ce0
#
_cell.length_a   1.000
_cell.length_b   1.000
_cell.length_c   1.000
_cell.angle_alpha   90.00
_cell.angle_beta   90.00
_cell.angle_gamma   90.00
#
_symmetry.space_group_name_H-M   'P 1'
#
loop_
_entity.id
_entity.type
_entity.pdbx_description
1 polymer ?
#
loop_
_entity_poly.entity_id
_entity_poly.type
_entity_poly.pdbx_seq_one_letter_code
_entity_poly.pdbx_strand_id
1 'polypeptide(L)'
;MWSARMEDKETIVTKINEYIDWLAAPNEAFGGFPICPFVEKERASGKLKYEVFQIGHTIPLFQMIDEWDEEDEYTSMIIAHISDIKMHEYKNFQHWINKGLRKRKMGYVKVICFHPNDTFEVGGVTTRSKAPYFLINVAYIDELNKSHLALTNTDYFVKFSKENLEYLKTTLPKEE
;
A
#
# COMPACT_ATOMS: atom_id res chain seq x y z
N MET A 1 31.03 -1.65 14.53
CA MET A 1 29.89 -2.40 15.14
C MET A 1 28.69 -1.45 15.12
N TRP A 2 27.90 -1.48 14.05
CA TRP A 2 26.68 -0.65 13.91
C TRP A 2 25.52 -1.41 14.54
N SER A 3 25.31 -1.19 15.85
CA SER A 3 24.03 -1.52 16.48
C SER A 3 23.06 -0.39 16.11
N ALA A 4 22.49 -0.44 14.91
CA ALA A 4 21.29 0.30 14.65
C ALA A 4 20.24 -0.25 15.63
N ARG A 5 19.87 0.55 16.64
CA ARG A 5 18.78 0.24 17.55
C ARG A 5 17.55 -0.02 16.67
N MET A 6 17.10 -1.27 16.60
CA MET A 6 15.89 -1.62 15.86
C MET A 6 14.75 -0.80 16.48
N GLU A 7 14.05 -0.05 15.65
CA GLU A 7 12.86 0.69 16.10
C GLU A 7 11.81 -0.32 16.57
N ASP A 8 11.14 -0.01 17.66
CA ASP A 8 10.02 -0.83 18.13
C ASP A 8 8.79 -0.68 17.24
N LYS A 9 7.86 -1.63 17.32
CA LYS A 9 6.65 -1.65 16.49
C LYS A 9 5.80 -0.39 16.67
N GLU A 10 5.74 0.15 17.88
CA GLU A 10 4.95 1.35 18.20
C GLU A 10 5.50 2.60 17.47
N THR A 11 6.81 2.79 17.48
CA THR A 11 7.48 3.85 16.75
C THR A 11 7.25 3.71 15.23
N ILE A 12 7.35 2.51 14.70
CA ILE A 12 7.12 2.22 13.28
C ILE A 12 5.67 2.57 12.90
N VAL A 13 4.70 2.10 13.67
CA VAL A 13 3.27 2.39 13.44
C VAL A 13 2.98 3.88 13.52
N THR A 14 3.59 4.61 14.46
CA THR A 14 3.47 6.06 14.57
C THR A 14 3.90 6.75 13.27
N LYS A 15 5.06 6.41 12.73
CA LYS A 15 5.54 6.97 11.45
C LYS A 15 4.65 6.62 10.25
N ILE A 16 4.09 5.41 10.25
CA ILE A 16 3.11 5.02 9.22
C ILE A 16 1.85 5.88 9.34
N ASN A 17 1.34 6.13 10.55
CA ASN A 17 0.18 6.97 10.77
C ASN A 17 0.41 8.43 10.35
N GLU A 18 1.58 9.00 10.60
CA GLU A 18 1.96 10.32 10.08
C GLU A 18 1.93 10.36 8.54
N TYR A 19 2.38 9.30 7.88
CA TYR A 19 2.28 9.17 6.44
C TYR A 19 0.82 9.04 5.96
N ILE A 20 -0.01 8.28 6.67
CA ILE A 20 -1.45 8.17 6.39
C ILE A 20 -2.15 9.52 6.57
N ASP A 21 -1.82 10.29 7.60
CA ASP A 21 -2.36 11.64 7.82
C ASP A 21 -2.07 12.55 6.62
N TRP A 22 -0.84 12.47 6.10
CA TRP A 22 -0.49 13.19 4.88
C TRP A 22 -1.26 12.70 3.65
N LEU A 23 -1.47 11.39 3.49
CA LEU A 23 -2.26 10.80 2.40
C LEU A 23 -3.75 11.17 2.50
N ALA A 24 -4.26 11.38 3.71
CA ALA A 24 -5.65 11.73 4.00
C ALA A 24 -5.96 13.23 3.84
N ALA A 25 -4.93 14.07 3.80
CA ALA A 25 -5.12 15.51 3.62
C ALA A 25 -5.62 15.85 2.21
N PRO A 26 -6.59 16.79 2.07
CA PRO A 26 -7.02 17.28 0.77
C PRO A 26 -5.83 17.80 -0.05
N ASN A 27 -5.81 17.49 -1.35
CA ASN A 27 -4.71 17.86 -2.23
C ASN A 27 -5.23 18.30 -3.61
N GLU A 28 -4.82 19.47 -4.07
CA GLU A 28 -5.21 20.06 -5.35
C GLU A 28 -4.78 19.21 -6.58
N ALA A 29 -3.70 18.42 -6.45
CA ALA A 29 -3.30 17.50 -7.50
C ALA A 29 -4.32 16.36 -7.71
N PHE A 30 -5.18 16.13 -6.74
CA PHE A 30 -6.25 15.12 -6.74
C PHE A 30 -7.65 15.75 -6.73
N GLY A 31 -7.80 16.96 -7.32
CA GLY A 31 -9.09 17.64 -7.38
C GLY A 31 -9.68 18.06 -6.03
N GLY A 32 -8.82 18.29 -5.03
CA GLY A 32 -9.21 18.60 -3.65
C GLY A 32 -9.55 17.36 -2.79
N PHE A 33 -9.48 16.16 -3.36
CA PHE A 33 -9.63 14.92 -2.60
C PHE A 33 -8.33 14.55 -1.87
N PRO A 34 -8.41 13.69 -0.83
CA PRO A 34 -7.24 13.04 -0.26
C PRO A 34 -6.44 12.28 -1.32
N ILE A 35 -5.12 12.22 -1.15
CA ILE A 35 -4.24 11.42 -2.04
C ILE A 35 -4.66 9.95 -2.05
N CYS A 36 -5.01 9.42 -0.87
CA CYS A 36 -5.54 8.06 -0.71
C CYS A 36 -6.73 8.07 0.25
N PRO A 37 -7.96 8.30 -0.24
CA PRO A 37 -9.15 8.32 0.62
C PRO A 37 -9.48 6.96 1.21
N PHE A 38 -9.00 5.87 0.60
CA PHE A 38 -9.26 4.51 1.04
C PHE A 38 -8.59 4.20 2.39
N VAL A 39 -7.30 4.47 2.53
CA VAL A 39 -6.53 4.10 3.73
C VAL A 39 -7.03 4.80 5.00
N GLU A 40 -7.48 6.05 4.87
CA GLU A 40 -8.05 6.79 5.99
C GLU A 40 -9.39 6.19 6.44
N LYS A 41 -10.24 5.81 5.49
CA LYS A 41 -11.50 5.13 5.78
C LYS A 41 -11.26 3.82 6.55
N GLU A 42 -10.30 3.00 6.10
CA GLU A 42 -9.95 1.74 6.75
C GLU A 42 -9.40 1.96 8.16
N ARG A 43 -8.51 2.95 8.33
CA ARG A 43 -7.98 3.33 9.64
C ARG A 43 -9.07 3.81 10.59
N ALA A 44 -9.91 4.75 10.16
CA ALA A 44 -10.97 5.32 10.96
C ALA A 44 -12.04 4.30 11.38
N SER A 45 -12.26 3.27 10.55
CA SER A 45 -13.20 2.18 10.87
C SER A 45 -12.58 1.06 11.71
N GLY A 46 -11.29 1.14 12.06
CA GLY A 46 -10.56 0.08 12.77
C GLY A 46 -10.31 -1.18 11.92
N LYS A 47 -10.42 -1.07 10.60
CA LYS A 47 -10.28 -2.18 9.64
C LYS A 47 -8.87 -2.33 9.06
N LEU A 48 -7.92 -1.49 9.50
CA LEU A 48 -6.53 -1.51 9.07
C LEU A 48 -5.65 -2.19 10.11
N LYS A 49 -4.99 -3.29 9.72
CA LYS A 49 -3.99 -3.98 10.53
C LYS A 49 -2.58 -3.45 10.22
N TYR A 50 -1.73 -3.37 11.23
CA TYR A 50 -0.32 -2.99 11.09
C TYR A 50 0.59 -4.15 11.45
N GLU A 51 1.52 -4.48 10.56
CA GLU A 51 2.55 -5.48 10.81
C GLU A 51 3.95 -4.96 10.45
N VAL A 52 4.95 -5.57 11.04
CA VAL A 52 6.36 -5.24 10.79
C VAL A 52 7.08 -6.50 10.35
N PHE A 53 7.68 -6.47 9.17
CA PHE A 53 8.54 -7.52 8.66
C PHE A 53 10.00 -7.05 8.74
N GLN A 54 10.79 -7.73 9.56
CA GLN A 54 12.22 -7.42 9.73
C GLN A 54 13.07 -8.60 9.24
N ILE A 55 14.27 -8.31 8.77
CA ILE A 55 15.25 -9.36 8.47
C ILE A 55 15.53 -10.16 9.74
N GLY A 56 15.31 -11.47 9.67
CA GLY A 56 15.42 -12.37 10.82
C GLY A 56 14.11 -12.71 11.52
N HIS A 57 12.97 -12.13 11.10
CA HIS A 57 11.67 -12.62 11.52
C HIS A 57 11.45 -14.04 10.98
N THR A 58 10.95 -14.91 11.83
CA THR A 58 10.71 -16.32 11.50
C THR A 58 9.44 -16.56 10.71
N ILE A 59 8.55 -15.57 10.65
CA ILE A 59 7.26 -15.68 9.95
C ILE A 59 7.44 -15.24 8.50
N PRO A 60 7.27 -16.12 7.51
CA PRO A 60 7.28 -15.75 6.10
C PRO A 60 6.15 -14.76 5.76
N LEU A 61 6.41 -13.85 4.84
CA LEU A 61 5.43 -12.84 4.39
C LEU A 61 4.08 -13.45 3.99
N PHE A 62 4.09 -14.59 3.28
CA PHE A 62 2.84 -15.27 2.91
C PHE A 62 2.06 -15.80 4.10
N GLN A 63 2.74 -16.25 5.16
CA GLN A 63 2.07 -16.66 6.39
C GLN A 63 1.40 -15.47 7.08
N MET A 64 2.04 -14.30 7.09
CA MET A 64 1.41 -13.08 7.64
C MET A 64 0.14 -12.71 6.87
N ILE A 65 0.13 -12.89 5.54
CA ILE A 65 -1.04 -12.64 4.70
C ILE A 65 -2.13 -13.70 4.93
N ASP A 66 -1.75 -14.97 5.05
CA ASP A 66 -2.69 -16.07 5.36
C ASP A 66 -3.37 -15.83 6.72
N GLU A 67 -2.60 -15.48 7.76
CA GLU A 67 -3.11 -15.19 9.10
C GLU A 67 -4.05 -13.95 9.10
N TRP A 68 -3.70 -12.91 8.33
CA TRP A 68 -4.56 -11.74 8.16
C TRP A 68 -5.89 -12.10 7.45
N ASP A 69 -5.84 -12.95 6.42
CA ASP A 69 -7.04 -13.37 5.68
C ASP A 69 -7.99 -14.22 6.55
N GLU A 70 -7.44 -14.97 7.50
CA GLU A 70 -8.23 -15.75 8.48
C GLU A 70 -8.87 -14.88 9.58
N GLU A 71 -8.38 -13.65 9.77
CA GLU A 71 -8.89 -12.70 10.76
C GLU A 71 -10.00 -11.83 10.20
N ASP A 72 -11.20 -12.26 9.98
CA ASP A 72 -12.35 -11.50 9.42
C ASP A 72 -12.57 -10.05 9.96
N GLU A 73 -11.76 -9.63 10.91
CA GLU A 73 -11.81 -8.31 11.53
C GLU A 73 -11.27 -7.18 10.65
N TYR A 74 -10.25 -7.47 9.82
CA TYR A 74 -9.53 -6.47 9.02
C TYR A 74 -9.80 -6.62 7.52
N THR A 75 -9.95 -5.49 6.81
CA THR A 75 -10.14 -5.46 5.36
C THR A 75 -8.87 -5.06 4.60
N SER A 76 -7.89 -4.53 5.33
CA SER A 76 -6.56 -4.20 4.80
C SER A 76 -5.47 -4.35 5.85
N MET A 77 -4.22 -4.51 5.37
CA MET A 77 -3.04 -4.59 6.22
C MET A 77 -1.90 -3.79 5.60
N ILE A 78 -1.19 -3.03 6.43
CA ILE A 78 0.08 -2.40 6.04
C ILE A 78 1.21 -3.11 6.77
N ILE A 79 2.16 -3.63 5.98
CA ILE A 79 3.38 -4.24 6.49
C ILE A 79 4.54 -3.28 6.23
N ALA A 80 5.20 -2.82 7.29
CA ALA A 80 6.47 -2.13 7.16
C ALA A 80 7.59 -3.16 6.96
N HIS A 81 8.25 -3.12 5.81
CA HIS A 81 9.38 -3.98 5.52
C HIS A 81 10.68 -3.26 5.85
N ILE A 82 11.28 -3.64 6.97
CA ILE A 82 12.52 -3.04 7.46
C ILE A 82 13.72 -3.75 6.81
N SER A 83 13.94 -3.46 5.54
CA SER A 83 15.11 -3.91 4.80
C SER A 83 15.43 -2.93 3.67
N ASP A 84 16.64 -2.99 3.21
CA ASP A 84 17.14 -2.15 2.12
C ASP A 84 16.78 -2.75 0.74
N ILE A 85 15.47 -2.82 0.46
CA ILE A 85 15.01 -3.20 -0.89
C ILE A 85 15.33 -2.05 -1.84
N LYS A 86 16.10 -2.34 -2.88
CA LYS A 86 16.46 -1.32 -3.87
C LYS A 86 15.29 -0.96 -4.77
N MET A 87 15.27 0.29 -5.21
CA MET A 87 14.19 0.83 -6.06
C MET A 87 13.91 -0.04 -7.31
N HIS A 88 14.95 -0.58 -7.95
CA HIS A 88 14.77 -1.41 -9.15
C HIS A 88 14.24 -2.82 -8.86
N GLU A 89 14.27 -3.27 -7.60
CA GLU A 89 13.81 -4.60 -7.18
C GLU A 89 12.36 -4.59 -6.72
N TYR A 90 11.84 -3.45 -6.25
CA TYR A 90 10.53 -3.44 -5.59
C TYR A 90 9.36 -3.80 -6.52
N LYS A 91 9.41 -3.43 -7.80
CA LYS A 91 8.37 -3.80 -8.77
C LYS A 91 8.35 -5.30 -9.03
N ASN A 92 9.53 -5.91 -9.11
CA ASN A 92 9.66 -7.36 -9.24
C ASN A 92 9.18 -8.07 -7.98
N PHE A 93 9.48 -7.52 -6.81
CA PHE A 93 9.01 -8.02 -5.53
C PHE A 93 7.47 -8.00 -5.43
N GLN A 94 6.83 -6.88 -5.78
CA GLN A 94 5.37 -6.78 -5.84
C GLN A 94 4.76 -7.80 -6.81
N HIS A 95 5.34 -7.93 -8.01
CA HIS A 95 4.89 -8.91 -9.00
C HIS A 95 5.02 -10.34 -8.48
N TRP A 96 6.14 -10.67 -7.85
CA TRP A 96 6.40 -11.98 -7.27
C TRP A 96 5.38 -12.34 -6.19
N ILE A 97 5.07 -11.42 -5.26
CA ILE A 97 4.07 -11.65 -4.23
C ILE A 97 2.70 -11.92 -4.85
N ASN A 98 2.22 -11.03 -5.74
CA ASN A 98 0.90 -11.20 -6.36
C ASN A 98 0.79 -12.49 -7.17
N LYS A 99 1.88 -12.90 -7.85
CA LYS A 99 1.95 -14.21 -8.54
C LYS A 99 1.87 -15.38 -7.55
N GLY A 100 2.53 -15.26 -6.40
CA GLY A 100 2.49 -16.25 -5.32
C GLY A 100 1.08 -16.39 -4.74
N LEU A 101 0.38 -15.28 -4.48
CA LEU A 101 -1.01 -15.27 -4.00
C LEU A 101 -1.95 -16.00 -4.95
N ARG A 102 -1.87 -15.72 -6.25
CA ARG A 102 -2.67 -16.45 -7.27
C ARG A 102 -2.41 -17.94 -7.26
N LYS A 103 -1.14 -18.38 -7.15
CA LYS A 103 -0.80 -19.81 -7.05
C LYS A 103 -1.37 -20.47 -5.79
N ARG A 104 -1.55 -19.71 -4.72
CA ARG A 104 -2.16 -20.15 -3.46
C ARG A 104 -3.69 -20.05 -3.44
N LYS A 105 -4.31 -19.75 -4.60
CA LYS A 105 -5.76 -19.51 -4.75
C LYS A 105 -6.29 -18.29 -3.99
N MET A 106 -5.41 -17.35 -3.66
CA MET A 106 -5.74 -16.06 -3.02
C MET A 106 -5.79 -14.94 -4.07
N GLY A 107 -6.35 -15.20 -5.25
CA GLY A 107 -6.47 -14.22 -6.33
C GLY A 107 -7.37 -13.02 -6.01
N TYR A 108 -8.18 -13.13 -4.96
CA TYR A 108 -9.03 -12.07 -4.41
C TYR A 108 -8.28 -11.07 -3.51
N VAL A 109 -7.00 -11.33 -3.21
CA VAL A 109 -6.11 -10.44 -2.45
C VAL A 109 -5.13 -9.76 -3.41
N LYS A 110 -4.90 -8.48 -3.20
CA LYS A 110 -3.93 -7.67 -3.95
C LYS A 110 -2.88 -7.08 -3.01
N VAL A 111 -1.64 -7.11 -3.46
CA VAL A 111 -0.52 -6.43 -2.82
C VAL A 111 -0.05 -5.27 -3.69
N ILE A 112 0.05 -4.09 -3.07
CA ILE A 112 0.61 -2.87 -3.67
C ILE A 112 1.76 -2.41 -2.78
N CYS A 113 2.93 -2.22 -3.38
CA CYS A 113 4.13 -1.78 -2.65
C CYS A 113 4.40 -0.30 -2.86
N PHE A 114 4.91 0.36 -1.82
CA PHE A 114 5.34 1.76 -1.82
C PHE A 114 6.81 1.82 -1.41
N HIS A 115 7.63 2.43 -2.25
CA HIS A 115 9.05 2.58 -1.98
C HIS A 115 9.38 4.05 -1.67
N PRO A 116 10.19 4.37 -0.63
CA PRO A 116 10.52 5.75 -0.27
C PRO A 116 11.19 6.56 -1.40
N ASN A 117 11.81 5.90 -2.36
CA ASN A 117 12.45 6.51 -3.52
C ASN A 117 11.62 6.40 -4.81
N ASP A 118 10.34 6.03 -4.71
CA ASP A 118 9.46 5.96 -5.89
C ASP A 118 9.15 7.36 -6.40
N THR A 119 9.28 7.53 -7.72
CA THR A 119 9.08 8.80 -8.43
C THR A 119 7.67 8.95 -9.00
N PHE A 120 6.72 8.09 -8.62
CA PHE A 120 5.34 8.20 -9.07
C PHE A 120 4.74 9.55 -8.66
N GLU A 121 4.38 10.36 -9.65
CA GLU A 121 3.94 11.74 -9.48
C GLU A 121 2.58 11.99 -10.11
N VAL A 122 1.75 12.77 -9.44
CA VAL A 122 0.49 13.29 -9.95
C VAL A 122 0.46 14.80 -9.71
N GLY A 123 0.34 15.59 -10.78
CA GLY A 123 0.21 17.04 -10.68
C GLY A 123 1.34 17.73 -9.90
N GLY A 124 2.57 17.23 -9.99
CA GLY A 124 3.75 17.73 -9.25
C GLY A 124 3.91 17.16 -7.84
N VAL A 125 3.03 16.22 -7.42
CA VAL A 125 3.10 15.60 -6.09
C VAL A 125 3.60 14.16 -6.21
N THR A 126 4.76 13.88 -5.61
CA THR A 126 5.30 12.52 -5.49
C THR A 126 4.65 11.83 -4.30
N THR A 127 3.75 10.87 -4.56
CA THR A 127 2.85 10.33 -3.53
C THR A 127 3.49 9.26 -2.65
N ARG A 128 4.47 8.53 -3.16
CA ARG A 128 5.09 7.39 -2.49
C ARG A 128 6.40 7.70 -1.81
N SER A 129 7.10 8.76 -2.26
CA SER A 129 8.42 9.14 -1.74
C SER A 129 8.42 9.59 -0.27
N LYS A 130 7.24 9.86 0.31
CA LYS A 130 7.10 10.19 1.74
C LYS A 130 6.83 8.97 2.62
N ALA A 131 6.73 7.78 2.06
CA ALA A 131 6.62 6.57 2.85
C ALA A 131 7.86 6.44 3.77
N PRO A 132 7.67 6.22 5.08
CA PRO A 132 8.80 6.17 6.02
C PRO A 132 9.64 4.91 5.86
N TYR A 133 9.07 3.88 5.27
CA TYR A 133 9.68 2.58 5.01
C TYR A 133 9.24 2.05 3.65
N PHE A 134 9.83 0.95 3.21
CA PHE A 134 9.21 0.14 2.18
C PHE A 134 7.93 -0.46 2.76
N LEU A 135 6.78 -0.06 2.23
CA LEU A 135 5.47 -0.50 2.70
C LEU A 135 4.86 -1.49 1.72
N ILE A 136 4.27 -2.54 2.28
CA ILE A 136 3.49 -3.54 1.57
C ILE A 136 2.05 -3.38 2.01
N ASN A 137 1.20 -2.85 1.15
CA ASN A 137 -0.23 -2.76 1.41
C ASN A 137 -0.93 -4.00 0.86
N VAL A 138 -1.66 -4.68 1.72
CA VAL A 138 -2.45 -5.87 1.41
C VAL A 138 -3.93 -5.51 1.55
N ALA A 139 -4.74 -5.79 0.54
CA ALA A 139 -6.16 -5.48 0.58
C ALA A 139 -6.96 -6.45 -0.29
N TYR A 140 -8.25 -6.59 0.00
CA TYR A 140 -9.17 -7.31 -0.88
C TYR A 140 -9.42 -6.52 -2.17
N ILE A 141 -9.39 -7.22 -3.30
CA ILE A 141 -9.59 -6.65 -4.63
C ILE A 141 -10.94 -5.93 -4.73
N ASP A 142 -11.99 -6.51 -4.19
CA ASP A 142 -13.33 -5.94 -4.23
C ASP A 142 -13.41 -4.58 -3.50
N GLU A 143 -12.71 -4.44 -2.39
CA GLU A 143 -12.67 -3.17 -1.66
C GLU A 143 -11.88 -2.09 -2.42
N LEU A 144 -10.78 -2.47 -3.08
CA LEU A 144 -10.03 -1.58 -3.96
C LEU A 144 -10.88 -1.14 -5.17
N ASN A 145 -11.60 -2.06 -5.79
CA ASN A 145 -12.47 -1.77 -6.93
C ASN A 145 -13.63 -0.83 -6.54
N LYS A 146 -14.30 -1.08 -5.42
CA LYS A 146 -15.35 -0.18 -4.89
C LYS A 146 -14.81 1.24 -4.69
N SER A 147 -13.63 1.36 -4.09
CA SER A 147 -13.00 2.66 -3.84
C SER A 147 -12.60 3.37 -5.13
N HIS A 148 -12.06 2.64 -6.10
CA HIS A 148 -11.72 3.18 -7.42
C HIS A 148 -12.99 3.65 -8.18
N LEU A 149 -14.04 2.85 -8.19
CA LEU A 149 -15.30 3.19 -8.83
C LEU A 149 -15.92 4.46 -8.22
N ALA A 150 -15.86 4.63 -6.91
CA ALA A 150 -16.36 5.81 -6.23
C ALA A 150 -15.64 7.10 -6.67
N LEU A 151 -14.39 7.02 -7.12
CA LEU A 151 -13.60 8.15 -7.58
C LEU A 151 -13.73 8.42 -9.07
N THR A 152 -14.20 7.46 -9.89
CA THR A 152 -14.21 7.54 -11.36
C THR A 152 -15.05 8.71 -11.90
N ASN A 153 -16.13 9.07 -11.21
CA ASN A 153 -17.02 10.16 -11.60
C ASN A 153 -16.75 11.47 -10.84
N THR A 154 -15.55 11.63 -10.29
CA THR A 154 -15.11 12.82 -9.55
C THR A 154 -13.93 13.48 -10.25
N ASP A 155 -13.49 14.64 -9.75
CA ASP A 155 -12.32 15.34 -10.24
C ASP A 155 -10.97 14.72 -9.76
N TYR A 156 -11.03 13.59 -9.07
CA TYR A 156 -9.84 12.94 -8.50
C TYR A 156 -8.75 12.64 -9.54
N PHE A 157 -9.13 12.19 -10.74
CA PHE A 157 -8.21 11.78 -11.79
C PHE A 157 -7.85 12.88 -12.81
N VAL A 158 -8.36 14.10 -12.63
CA VAL A 158 -8.23 15.17 -13.64
C VAL A 158 -6.78 15.52 -13.95
N LYS A 159 -5.89 15.48 -12.97
CA LYS A 159 -4.45 15.79 -13.15
C LYS A 159 -3.57 14.57 -13.38
N PHE A 160 -4.14 13.39 -13.50
CA PHE A 160 -3.37 12.19 -13.82
C PHE A 160 -2.92 12.21 -15.28
N SER A 161 -1.65 11.92 -15.52
CA SER A 161 -1.14 11.72 -16.86
C SER A 161 -1.75 10.47 -17.49
N LYS A 162 -1.73 10.40 -18.83
CA LYS A 162 -2.15 9.19 -19.54
C LYS A 162 -1.36 7.95 -19.08
N GLU A 163 -0.06 8.12 -18.81
CA GLU A 163 0.82 7.07 -18.32
C GLU A 163 0.41 6.61 -16.91
N ASN A 164 0.06 7.54 -16.00
CA ASN A 164 -0.44 7.22 -14.67
C ASN A 164 -1.76 6.43 -14.72
N LEU A 165 -2.68 6.82 -15.61
CA LEU A 165 -3.95 6.11 -15.79
C LEU A 165 -3.74 4.71 -16.34
N GLU A 166 -2.82 4.53 -17.31
CA GLU A 166 -2.46 3.19 -17.80
C GLU A 166 -1.79 2.34 -16.71
N TYR A 167 -0.93 2.93 -15.88
CA TYR A 167 -0.32 2.24 -14.74
C TYR A 167 -1.38 1.75 -13.76
N LEU A 168 -2.38 2.58 -13.43
CA LEU A 168 -3.49 2.17 -12.55
C LEU A 168 -4.27 0.98 -13.13
N LYS A 169 -4.55 0.98 -14.43
CA LYS A 169 -5.21 -0.16 -15.10
C LYS A 169 -4.42 -1.45 -15.00
N THR A 170 -3.09 -1.39 -14.94
CA THR A 170 -2.25 -2.59 -14.77
C THR A 170 -2.15 -3.04 -13.32
N THR A 171 -2.41 -2.16 -12.38
CA THR A 171 -2.36 -2.46 -10.94
C THR A 171 -3.72 -2.84 -10.38
N LEU A 172 -4.82 -2.36 -10.99
CA LEU A 172 -6.17 -2.82 -10.67
C LEU A 172 -6.45 -4.15 -11.38
N PRO A 173 -7.18 -5.07 -10.75
CA PRO A 173 -7.55 -6.32 -11.41
C PRO A 173 -8.44 -6.00 -12.61
N LYS A 174 -8.19 -6.71 -13.71
CA LYS A 174 -9.13 -6.71 -14.84
C LYS A 174 -10.38 -7.45 -14.38
N GLU A 175 -11.54 -6.84 -14.59
CA GLU A 175 -12.80 -7.57 -14.57
C GLU A 175 -12.67 -8.70 -15.62
N GLU A 176 -12.77 -9.96 -15.18
CA GLU A 176 -12.94 -11.10 -16.07
C GLU A 176 -14.41 -11.21 -16.46
#